data_c60107aa3888e29d83088159afd572df
#
_entry.id   c60107aa3888e29d83088159afd572df
#
_cell.length_a   1.000
_cell.length_b   1.000
_cell.length_c   1.000
_cell.angle_alpha   90.00
_cell.angle_beta   90.00
_cell.angle_gamma   90.00
#
_symmetry.space_group_name_H-M   'P 1'
#
loop_
_entity.id
_entity.type
_entity.pdbx_description
1 polymer ?
#
loop_
_entity_poly.entity_id
_entity_poly.type
_entity_poly.pdbx_seq_one_letter_code
_entity_poly.pdbx_strand_id
1 'polypeptide(L)'
;MSNIITNQLAEVKAFTEGELQTIQDTLAKGTTPEQFSLFIRTAAAAGLNPMLNHIYCIVYGGKMSLQVSVEGIMYLAKRVEGYQGVDVQLVYENDEYKAKRVRGEDGRYFWDVEHEMSSDPGQVIGCYAFAYREGFPPVFEYLKADEVEHNLKGNNAALWKKYYNDMFKKHVVKRAAKRQYGIEISEEDVAPSGNDIPEYKPERKDITPNETTQPAQHDQEVVQDPIKDAKDQMQMKFASLGIEGKEAKGAYIKKNAPNASNPPTLQQLEGLLKIMDLQIEEMNSTENDGLE
;
A
#
# COMPACT_ATOMS: atom_id res chain seq x y z
N MET A 1 24.20 -1.21 -13.88
CA MET A 1 22.81 -1.61 -14.22
C MET A 1 21.83 -0.44 -14.25
N SER A 2 22.02 0.61 -13.43
CA SER A 2 21.15 1.80 -13.41
C SER A 2 21.01 2.51 -14.77
N ASN A 3 22.12 2.72 -15.49
CA ASN A 3 22.11 3.46 -16.78
C ASN A 3 21.34 2.77 -17.92
N ILE A 4 21.23 1.44 -17.93
CA ILE A 4 20.50 0.72 -18.99
C ILE A 4 18.99 0.94 -18.87
N ILE A 5 18.48 0.95 -17.63
CA ILE A 5 17.05 1.14 -17.36
C ILE A 5 16.65 2.59 -17.60
N THR A 6 17.50 3.55 -17.23
CA THR A 6 17.27 4.97 -17.48
C THR A 6 17.19 5.25 -18.98
N ASN A 7 18.05 4.64 -19.80
CA ASN A 7 18.00 4.73 -21.25
C ASN A 7 16.72 4.11 -21.85
N GLN A 8 16.27 2.96 -21.35
CA GLN A 8 15.00 2.34 -21.77
C GLN A 8 13.76 3.16 -21.39
N LEU A 9 13.82 3.91 -20.28
CA LEU A 9 12.75 4.81 -19.85
C LEU A 9 12.73 6.13 -20.60
N ALA A 10 13.86 6.60 -21.12
CA ALA A 10 13.93 7.76 -22.02
C ALA A 10 13.12 7.54 -23.32
N GLU A 11 12.90 6.28 -23.75
CA GLU A 11 12.00 5.97 -24.87
C GLU A 11 10.53 6.30 -24.59
N VAL A 12 10.13 6.44 -23.33
CA VAL A 12 8.76 6.84 -22.95
C VAL A 12 8.46 8.32 -23.33
N LYS A 13 9.50 9.10 -23.70
CA LYS A 13 9.42 10.51 -24.12
C LYS A 13 8.72 11.48 -23.16
N ALA A 14 8.33 11.02 -21.98
CA ALA A 14 7.65 11.82 -20.96
C ALA A 14 8.63 12.58 -20.06
N PHE A 15 9.85 12.05 -19.91
CA PHE A 15 10.89 12.59 -19.03
C PHE A 15 12.25 12.50 -19.71
N THR A 16 13.09 13.50 -19.49
CA THR A 16 14.50 13.48 -19.90
C THR A 16 15.32 12.56 -18.99
N GLU A 17 16.50 12.13 -19.44
CA GLU A 17 17.41 11.28 -18.64
C GLU A 17 17.79 11.94 -17.30
N GLY A 18 18.06 13.24 -17.32
CA GLY A 18 18.38 14.01 -16.10
C GLY A 18 17.20 14.09 -15.12
N GLU A 19 15.97 14.23 -15.63
CA GLU A 19 14.75 14.19 -14.80
C GLU A 19 14.54 12.81 -14.21
N LEU A 20 14.73 11.74 -14.98
CA LEU A 20 14.63 10.36 -14.48
C LEU A 20 15.63 10.08 -13.36
N GLN A 21 16.88 10.52 -13.53
CA GLN A 21 17.90 10.40 -12.47
C GLN A 21 17.49 11.18 -11.22
N THR A 22 17.00 12.42 -11.38
CA THR A 22 16.54 13.24 -10.26
C THR A 22 15.37 12.60 -9.53
N ILE A 23 14.38 12.07 -10.27
CA ILE A 23 13.22 11.39 -9.68
C ILE A 23 13.68 10.15 -8.90
N GLN A 24 14.60 9.36 -9.46
CA GLN A 24 15.13 8.16 -8.80
C GLN A 24 15.85 8.48 -7.49
N ASP A 25 16.69 9.51 -7.50
CA ASP A 25 17.53 9.86 -6.35
C ASP A 25 16.75 10.58 -5.23
N THR A 26 15.60 11.19 -5.55
CA THR A 26 14.84 12.01 -4.60
C THR A 26 13.45 11.44 -4.28
N LEU A 27 12.60 11.25 -5.28
CA LEU A 27 11.18 10.92 -5.11
C LEU A 27 10.91 9.40 -5.05
N ALA A 28 11.77 8.60 -5.69
CA ALA A 28 11.65 7.15 -5.73
C ALA A 28 12.84 6.45 -5.03
N LYS A 29 13.41 7.10 -4.02
CA LYS A 29 14.55 6.57 -3.28
C LYS A 29 14.20 5.24 -2.60
N GLY A 30 15.08 4.23 -2.78
CA GLY A 30 14.90 2.89 -2.21
C GLY A 30 14.08 1.93 -3.09
N THR A 31 13.68 2.35 -4.30
CA THR A 31 13.09 1.46 -5.29
C THR A 31 14.13 0.54 -5.93
N THR A 32 13.72 -0.68 -6.28
CA THR A 32 14.50 -1.48 -7.23
C THR A 32 14.38 -0.90 -8.65
N PRO A 33 15.27 -1.27 -9.59
CA PRO A 33 15.17 -0.83 -10.98
C PRO A 33 13.81 -1.14 -11.63
N GLU A 34 13.24 -2.30 -11.33
CA GLU A 34 11.92 -2.73 -11.85
C GLU A 34 10.79 -1.90 -11.24
N GLN A 35 10.85 -1.63 -9.93
CA GLN A 35 9.90 -0.77 -9.23
C GLN A 35 9.95 0.66 -9.79
N PHE A 36 11.15 1.21 -9.99
CA PHE A 36 11.32 2.51 -10.60
C PHE A 36 10.75 2.57 -12.02
N SER A 37 11.05 1.55 -12.84
CA SER A 37 10.50 1.44 -14.19
C SER A 37 8.97 1.40 -14.18
N LEU A 38 8.36 0.62 -13.28
CA LEU A 38 6.90 0.56 -13.14
C LEU A 38 6.33 1.92 -12.75
N PHE A 39 6.93 2.59 -11.76
CA PHE A 39 6.52 3.93 -11.32
C PHE A 39 6.49 4.94 -12.47
N ILE A 40 7.60 5.06 -13.20
CA ILE A 40 7.72 6.02 -14.30
C ILE A 40 6.76 5.70 -15.44
N ARG A 41 6.62 4.42 -15.82
CA ARG A 41 5.66 4.01 -16.86
C ARG A 41 4.22 4.29 -16.45
N THR A 42 3.85 4.04 -15.20
CA THR A 42 2.51 4.35 -14.67
C THR A 42 2.27 5.86 -14.68
N ALA A 43 3.23 6.65 -14.20
CA ALA A 43 3.12 8.11 -14.22
C ALA A 43 2.96 8.66 -15.66
N ALA A 44 3.78 8.21 -16.59
CA ALA A 44 3.73 8.62 -18.00
C ALA A 44 2.42 8.20 -18.69
N ALA A 45 1.98 6.95 -18.48
CA ALA A 45 0.72 6.45 -19.06
C ALA A 45 -0.50 7.22 -18.56
N ALA A 46 -0.51 7.61 -17.28
CA ALA A 46 -1.56 8.42 -16.68
C ALA A 46 -1.43 9.93 -17.02
N GLY A 47 -0.33 10.35 -17.63
CA GLY A 47 -0.03 11.77 -17.89
C GLY A 47 0.25 12.56 -16.60
N LEU A 48 0.72 11.90 -15.54
CA LEU A 48 1.06 12.49 -14.25
C LEU A 48 2.55 12.80 -14.16
N ASN A 49 2.90 13.90 -13.50
CA ASN A 49 4.28 14.29 -13.31
C ASN A 49 4.67 14.17 -11.83
N PRO A 50 5.61 13.26 -11.48
CA PRO A 50 6.10 13.11 -10.11
C PRO A 50 6.77 14.37 -9.56
N MET A 51 7.46 15.16 -10.42
CA MET A 51 8.13 16.39 -10.00
C MET A 51 7.14 17.51 -9.62
N LEU A 52 5.89 17.41 -10.08
CA LEU A 52 4.79 18.30 -9.68
C LEU A 52 3.96 17.71 -8.51
N ASN A 53 4.46 16.68 -7.88
CA ASN A 53 3.76 15.97 -6.81
C ASN A 53 2.39 15.39 -7.20
N HIS A 54 2.19 15.05 -8.48
CA HIS A 54 0.94 14.45 -8.93
C HIS A 54 0.81 12.98 -8.49
N ILE A 55 1.93 12.28 -8.36
CA ILE A 55 2.00 10.87 -7.96
C ILE A 55 3.23 10.63 -7.09
N TYR A 56 3.07 9.81 -6.08
CA TYR A 56 4.11 9.43 -5.14
C TYR A 56 4.43 7.94 -5.26
N CYS A 57 5.71 7.63 -5.09
CA CYS A 57 6.21 6.27 -4.94
C CYS A 57 6.65 6.06 -3.49
N ILE A 58 5.97 5.17 -2.78
CA ILE A 58 6.27 4.88 -1.38
C ILE A 58 6.78 3.45 -1.29
N VAL A 59 7.99 3.28 -0.74
CA VAL A 59 8.58 1.95 -0.50
C VAL A 59 8.62 1.70 1.00
N TYR A 60 7.93 0.64 1.42
CA TYR A 60 7.93 0.21 2.82
C TYR A 60 8.10 -1.31 2.90
N GLY A 61 9.11 -1.78 3.66
CA GLY A 61 9.40 -3.20 3.80
C GLY A 61 9.69 -3.92 2.46
N GLY A 62 10.30 -3.22 1.49
CA GLY A 62 10.57 -3.75 0.14
C GLY A 62 9.35 -3.76 -0.80
N LYS A 63 8.15 -3.46 -0.31
CA LYS A 63 6.94 -3.33 -1.13
C LYS A 63 6.77 -1.89 -1.59
N MET A 64 6.49 -1.71 -2.87
CA MET A 64 6.21 -0.41 -3.47
C MET A 64 4.70 -0.17 -3.55
N SER A 65 4.28 1.04 -3.23
CA SER A 65 2.92 1.53 -3.40
C SER A 65 2.95 2.83 -4.19
N LEU A 66 2.02 3.00 -5.11
CA LEU A 66 1.83 4.22 -5.89
C LEU A 66 0.60 4.95 -5.39
N GLN A 67 0.76 6.22 -5.05
CA GLN A 67 -0.33 7.06 -4.55
C GLN A 67 -0.46 8.32 -5.40
N VAL A 68 -1.65 8.53 -5.96
CA VAL A 68 -1.94 9.78 -6.68
C VAL A 68 -2.42 10.83 -5.69
N SER A 69 -1.80 12.00 -5.73
CA SER A 69 -2.18 13.13 -4.87
C SER A 69 -3.55 13.71 -5.26
N VAL A 70 -4.11 14.55 -4.40
CA VAL A 70 -5.30 15.31 -4.78
C VAL A 70 -4.98 16.27 -5.93
N GLU A 71 -3.79 16.83 -5.95
CA GLU A 71 -3.28 17.68 -7.03
C GLU A 71 -3.22 16.92 -8.36
N GLY A 72 -2.76 15.65 -8.35
CA GLY A 72 -2.73 14.77 -9.51
C GLY A 72 -4.15 14.42 -10.01
N ILE A 73 -5.06 14.08 -9.11
CA ILE A 73 -6.46 13.83 -9.47
C ILE A 73 -7.11 15.09 -10.07
N MET A 74 -6.90 16.25 -9.44
CA MET A 74 -7.45 17.53 -9.95
C MET A 74 -6.82 17.95 -11.28
N TYR A 75 -5.53 17.63 -11.49
CA TYR A 75 -4.87 17.84 -12.77
C TYR A 75 -5.53 17.01 -13.88
N LEU A 76 -5.82 15.75 -13.63
CA LEU A 76 -6.53 14.89 -14.58
C LEU A 76 -7.97 15.36 -14.80
N ALA A 77 -8.68 15.71 -13.73
CA ALA A 77 -10.05 16.21 -13.79
C ALA A 77 -10.18 17.46 -14.70
N LYS A 78 -9.26 18.43 -14.55
CA LYS A 78 -9.24 19.67 -15.36
C LYS A 78 -9.04 19.43 -16.86
N ARG A 79 -8.55 18.27 -17.27
CA ARG A 79 -8.34 17.88 -18.67
C ARG A 79 -9.57 17.20 -19.29
N VAL A 80 -10.56 16.86 -18.48
CA VAL A 80 -11.80 16.25 -18.95
C VAL A 80 -12.69 17.36 -19.52
N GLU A 81 -13.21 17.14 -20.72
CA GLU A 81 -14.16 18.06 -21.35
C GLU A 81 -15.38 18.30 -20.46
N GLY A 82 -15.78 19.56 -20.37
CA GLY A 82 -16.90 19.97 -19.51
C GLY A 82 -16.55 20.11 -18.03
N TYR A 83 -15.27 20.13 -17.64
CA TYR A 83 -14.88 20.37 -16.26
C TYR A 83 -15.42 21.69 -15.72
N GLN A 84 -16.15 21.66 -14.60
CA GLN A 84 -16.74 22.84 -13.93
C GLN A 84 -16.31 22.99 -12.48
N GLY A 85 -15.38 22.16 -12.00
CA GLY A 85 -14.82 22.28 -10.66
C GLY A 85 -15.35 21.26 -9.67
N VAL A 86 -14.78 21.34 -8.47
CA VAL A 86 -15.18 20.55 -7.30
C VAL A 86 -15.31 21.51 -6.12
N ASP A 87 -16.47 21.52 -5.49
CA ASP A 87 -16.73 22.20 -4.23
C ASP A 87 -16.65 21.22 -3.07
N VAL A 88 -16.11 21.65 -1.92
CA VAL A 88 -15.94 20.80 -0.73
C VAL A 88 -16.15 21.59 0.54
N GLN A 89 -16.96 21.02 1.43
CA GLN A 89 -17.27 21.64 2.73
C GLN A 89 -17.22 20.60 3.85
N LEU A 90 -16.71 21.05 5.01
CA LEU A 90 -16.85 20.30 6.26
C LEU A 90 -18.24 20.57 6.84
N VAL A 91 -18.80 19.59 7.51
CA VAL A 91 -20.03 19.69 8.28
C VAL A 91 -19.67 19.59 9.75
N TYR A 92 -20.11 20.57 10.51
CA TYR A 92 -19.86 20.61 11.95
C TYR A 92 -21.13 20.29 12.74
N GLU A 93 -20.96 19.94 13.99
CA GLU A 93 -22.02 19.48 14.89
C GLU A 93 -23.17 20.46 15.01
N ASN A 94 -22.87 21.77 15.05
CA ASN A 94 -23.86 22.84 15.25
C ASN A 94 -24.31 23.49 13.92
N ASP A 95 -23.87 22.99 12.78
CA ASP A 95 -24.34 23.47 11.46
C ASP A 95 -25.77 22.99 11.19
N GLU A 96 -26.56 23.82 10.51
CA GLU A 96 -27.80 23.33 9.91
C GLU A 96 -27.50 22.65 8.58
N TYR A 97 -27.40 21.33 8.61
CA TYR A 97 -27.08 20.51 7.46
C TYR A 97 -28.21 19.55 7.12
N LYS A 98 -28.71 19.60 5.88
CA LYS A 98 -29.75 18.70 5.34
C LYS A 98 -29.35 18.24 3.95
N ALA A 99 -29.23 16.96 3.76
CA ALA A 99 -29.02 16.34 2.46
C ALA A 99 -30.19 15.41 2.12
N LYS A 100 -30.89 15.70 1.03
CA LYS A 100 -32.04 14.93 0.56
C LYS A 100 -31.74 14.38 -0.83
N ARG A 101 -32.12 13.13 -1.06
CA ARG A 101 -32.11 12.55 -2.40
C ARG A 101 -33.47 12.79 -3.05
N VAL A 102 -33.49 13.62 -4.07
CA VAL A 102 -34.71 14.02 -4.79
C VAL A 102 -34.69 13.43 -6.21
N ARG A 103 -35.88 13.21 -6.76
CA ARG A 103 -36.05 12.73 -8.13
C ARG A 103 -36.34 13.89 -9.04
N GLY A 104 -35.50 14.08 -10.07
CA GLY A 104 -35.71 15.10 -11.10
C GLY A 104 -36.83 14.76 -12.07
N GLU A 105 -37.17 15.72 -12.91
CA GLU A 105 -38.17 15.55 -13.97
C GLU A 105 -37.75 14.52 -15.03
N ASP A 106 -36.46 14.37 -15.24
CA ASP A 106 -35.84 13.34 -16.10
C ASP A 106 -35.85 11.93 -15.49
N GLY A 107 -36.40 11.78 -14.29
CA GLY A 107 -36.45 10.53 -13.53
C GLY A 107 -35.17 10.12 -12.83
N ARG A 108 -34.10 10.88 -12.98
CA ARG A 108 -32.82 10.64 -12.29
C ARG A 108 -32.85 11.18 -10.86
N TYR A 109 -32.07 10.57 -9.99
CA TYR A 109 -31.92 11.05 -8.61
C TYR A 109 -30.69 11.93 -8.51
N PHE A 110 -30.83 13.06 -7.82
CA PHE A 110 -29.76 13.97 -7.43
C PHE A 110 -29.84 14.30 -5.94
N TRP A 111 -28.77 14.88 -5.41
CA TRP A 111 -28.73 15.34 -4.03
C TRP A 111 -29.04 16.83 -3.96
N ASP A 112 -30.02 17.15 -3.15
CA ASP A 112 -30.38 18.52 -2.74
C ASP A 112 -29.78 18.73 -1.35
N VAL A 113 -28.87 19.69 -1.22
CA VAL A 113 -28.10 19.93 -0.01
C VAL A 113 -28.27 21.39 0.41
N GLU A 114 -28.84 21.56 1.59
CA GLU A 114 -28.90 22.82 2.31
C GLU A 114 -27.87 22.79 3.42
N HIS A 115 -26.97 23.77 3.48
CA HIS A 115 -25.95 23.86 4.51
C HIS A 115 -25.76 25.31 4.95
N GLU A 116 -26.12 25.59 6.19
CA GLU A 116 -25.90 26.86 6.87
C GLU A 116 -24.87 26.65 8.00
N MET A 117 -23.75 27.38 7.90
CA MET A 117 -22.64 27.25 8.84
C MET A 117 -22.95 28.01 10.13
N SER A 118 -22.77 27.35 11.27
CA SER A 118 -22.89 27.98 12.60
C SER A 118 -21.67 28.87 12.88
N SER A 119 -21.93 29.98 13.59
CA SER A 119 -20.86 30.83 14.14
C SER A 119 -20.07 30.16 15.27
N ASP A 120 -20.66 29.14 15.92
CA ASP A 120 -20.03 28.26 16.92
C ASP A 120 -20.14 26.82 16.45
N PRO A 121 -19.21 26.38 15.57
CA PRO A 121 -19.41 25.16 14.76
C PRO A 121 -19.34 23.84 15.55
N GLY A 122 -18.65 23.80 16.69
CA GLY A 122 -18.41 22.53 17.40
C GLY A 122 -17.40 21.61 16.71
N GLN A 123 -17.61 20.29 16.82
CA GLN A 123 -16.72 19.29 16.22
C GLN A 123 -17.11 18.99 14.77
N VAL A 124 -16.12 18.57 13.98
CA VAL A 124 -16.37 18.08 12.61
C VAL A 124 -17.06 16.72 12.68
N ILE A 125 -18.26 16.62 12.08
CA ILE A 125 -19.05 15.38 12.02
C ILE A 125 -19.04 14.74 10.63
N GLY A 126 -18.69 15.49 9.59
CA GLY A 126 -18.64 15.01 8.23
C GLY A 126 -17.94 15.96 7.26
N CYS A 127 -17.84 15.53 6.02
CA CYS A 127 -17.34 16.34 4.93
C CYS A 127 -18.04 15.90 3.64
N TYR A 128 -18.44 16.85 2.81
CA TYR A 128 -19.02 16.54 1.50
C TYR A 128 -18.32 17.29 0.39
N ALA A 129 -18.45 16.75 -0.84
CA ALA A 129 -18.04 17.44 -2.05
C ALA A 129 -19.05 17.24 -3.16
N PHE A 130 -19.18 18.26 -3.99
CA PHE A 130 -19.83 18.22 -5.30
C PHE A 130 -18.77 18.35 -6.39
N ALA A 131 -18.79 17.45 -7.36
CA ALA A 131 -18.01 17.58 -8.58
C ALA A 131 -18.96 17.86 -9.75
N TYR A 132 -18.68 18.91 -10.52
CA TYR A 132 -19.54 19.43 -11.57
C TYR A 132 -18.93 19.21 -12.94
N ARG A 133 -19.75 18.71 -13.89
CA ARG A 133 -19.34 18.53 -15.28
C ARG A 133 -20.49 18.91 -16.20
N GLU A 134 -20.21 19.70 -17.22
CA GLU A 134 -21.19 20.11 -18.21
C GLU A 134 -21.86 18.89 -18.90
N GLY A 135 -23.18 18.94 -19.01
CA GLY A 135 -23.96 17.83 -19.60
C GLY A 135 -24.12 16.59 -18.73
N PHE A 136 -23.61 16.60 -17.50
CA PHE A 136 -23.73 15.50 -16.56
C PHE A 136 -24.33 15.99 -15.22
N PRO A 137 -25.10 15.14 -14.53
CA PRO A 137 -25.56 15.48 -13.19
C PRO A 137 -24.34 15.59 -12.24
N PRO A 138 -24.39 16.51 -11.26
CA PRO A 138 -23.31 16.64 -10.26
C PRO A 138 -23.15 15.33 -9.47
N VAL A 139 -21.92 14.94 -9.24
CA VAL A 139 -21.60 13.84 -8.31
C VAL A 139 -21.44 14.42 -6.91
N PHE A 140 -22.21 13.89 -5.99
CA PHE A 140 -22.15 14.18 -4.57
C PHE A 140 -21.48 13.03 -3.82
N GLU A 141 -20.51 13.37 -2.98
CA GLU A 141 -19.87 12.47 -2.01
C GLU A 141 -19.97 13.06 -0.61
N TYR A 142 -20.39 12.25 0.34
CA TYR A 142 -20.40 12.59 1.75
C TYR A 142 -19.74 11.47 2.55
N LEU A 143 -18.85 11.84 3.44
CA LEU A 143 -18.21 10.94 4.40
C LEU A 143 -18.46 11.44 5.81
N LYS A 144 -18.73 10.52 6.71
CA LYS A 144 -18.78 10.81 8.14
C LYS A 144 -17.38 10.85 8.73
N ALA A 145 -17.22 11.57 9.84
CA ALA A 145 -15.94 11.68 10.53
C ALA A 145 -15.41 10.32 11.04
N ASP A 146 -16.30 9.40 11.44
CA ASP A 146 -15.95 8.04 11.87
C ASP A 146 -15.36 7.18 10.75
N GLU A 147 -15.78 7.39 9.50
CA GLU A 147 -15.24 6.65 8.35
C GLU A 147 -13.75 6.92 8.09
N VAL A 148 -13.23 8.07 8.51
CA VAL A 148 -11.82 8.44 8.37
C VAL A 148 -11.02 8.32 9.67
N GLU A 149 -11.65 7.92 10.79
CA GLU A 149 -11.01 7.82 12.10
C GLU A 149 -9.83 6.83 12.12
N HIS A 150 -9.87 5.79 11.31
CA HIS A 150 -8.78 4.83 11.18
C HIS A 150 -7.44 5.49 10.79
N ASN A 151 -7.48 6.60 10.03
CA ASN A 151 -6.29 7.35 9.65
C ASN A 151 -5.62 8.06 10.85
N LEU A 152 -6.37 8.30 11.93
CA LEU A 152 -5.83 8.90 13.15
C LEU A 152 -5.03 7.90 14.01
N LYS A 153 -5.04 6.62 13.65
CA LYS A 153 -4.37 5.51 14.37
C LYS A 153 -3.24 4.87 13.56
N GLY A 154 -3.14 5.16 12.24
CA GLY A 154 -2.17 4.59 11.32
C GLY A 154 -0.80 5.30 11.30
N ASN A 155 0.08 4.90 10.37
CA ASN A 155 1.42 5.46 10.22
C ASN A 155 1.45 6.97 9.98
N ASN A 156 0.40 7.52 9.36
CA ASN A 156 0.25 8.95 9.08
C ASN A 156 -0.57 9.70 10.15
N ALA A 157 -0.82 9.08 11.31
CA ALA A 157 -1.67 9.64 12.36
C ALA A 157 -1.26 11.04 12.82
N ALA A 158 0.05 11.31 12.93
CA ALA A 158 0.56 12.62 13.31
C ALA A 158 0.20 13.71 12.29
N LEU A 159 0.28 13.38 10.98
CA LEU A 159 -0.09 14.28 9.91
C LEU A 159 -1.61 14.53 9.89
N TRP A 160 -2.41 13.47 10.02
CA TRP A 160 -3.86 13.55 10.09
C TRP A 160 -4.33 14.39 11.29
N LYS A 161 -3.77 14.17 12.48
CA LYS A 161 -4.10 14.96 13.67
C LYS A 161 -3.75 16.43 13.51
N LYS A 162 -2.61 16.75 12.87
CA LYS A 162 -2.16 18.13 12.67
C LYS A 162 -2.98 18.88 11.63
N TYR A 163 -3.39 18.20 10.56
CA TYR A 163 -4.07 18.79 9.39
C TYR A 163 -5.41 18.10 9.11
N TYR A 164 -6.15 17.75 10.14
CA TYR A 164 -7.36 16.94 10.03
C TYR A 164 -8.34 17.46 8.98
N ASN A 165 -8.70 18.73 9.06
CA ASN A 165 -9.66 19.34 8.15
C ASN A 165 -9.21 19.31 6.69
N ASP A 166 -7.92 19.58 6.44
CA ASP A 166 -7.36 19.58 5.09
C ASP A 166 -7.27 18.15 4.53
N MET A 167 -6.83 17.20 5.36
CA MET A 167 -6.73 15.80 4.96
C MET A 167 -8.12 15.21 4.68
N PHE A 168 -9.12 15.55 5.50
CA PHE A 168 -10.48 15.10 5.29
C PHE A 168 -11.07 15.66 3.99
N LYS A 169 -10.95 16.97 3.75
CA LYS A 169 -11.37 17.60 2.48
C LYS A 169 -10.69 16.96 1.28
N LYS A 170 -9.37 16.77 1.31
CA LYS A 170 -8.62 16.11 0.23
C LYS A 170 -9.17 14.71 -0.07
N HIS A 171 -9.53 13.96 0.95
CA HIS A 171 -10.06 12.60 0.78
C HIS A 171 -11.41 12.60 0.05
N VAL A 172 -12.33 13.50 0.43
CA VAL A 172 -13.65 13.60 -0.20
C VAL A 172 -13.57 14.15 -1.63
N VAL A 173 -12.73 15.19 -1.85
CA VAL A 173 -12.47 15.76 -3.20
C VAL A 173 -11.99 14.68 -4.16
N LYS A 174 -11.03 13.84 -3.74
CA LYS A 174 -10.53 12.74 -4.58
C LYS A 174 -11.63 11.79 -4.99
N ARG A 175 -12.52 11.38 -4.07
CA ARG A 175 -13.66 10.49 -4.37
C ARG A 175 -14.64 11.13 -5.36
N ALA A 176 -15.06 12.36 -5.10
CA ALA A 176 -15.99 13.07 -5.97
C ALA A 176 -15.42 13.29 -7.38
N ALA A 177 -14.16 13.74 -7.47
CA ALA A 177 -13.49 13.98 -8.75
C ALA A 177 -13.30 12.68 -9.54
N LYS A 178 -12.85 11.60 -8.92
CA LYS A 178 -12.67 10.31 -9.59
C LYS A 178 -13.98 9.81 -10.20
N ARG A 179 -15.09 9.91 -9.49
CA ARG A 179 -16.40 9.48 -9.97
C ARG A 179 -16.95 10.37 -11.10
N GLN A 180 -16.85 11.69 -10.97
CA GLN A 180 -17.42 12.62 -11.96
C GLN A 180 -16.65 12.62 -13.27
N TYR A 181 -15.33 12.50 -13.18
CA TYR A 181 -14.47 12.65 -14.36
C TYR A 181 -13.93 11.31 -14.89
N GLY A 182 -14.40 10.18 -14.35
CA GLY A 182 -13.99 8.85 -14.83
C GLY A 182 -12.50 8.57 -14.66
N ILE A 183 -11.90 9.02 -13.55
CA ILE A 183 -10.47 8.82 -13.30
C ILE A 183 -10.26 7.44 -12.66
N GLU A 184 -9.85 6.48 -13.48
CA GLU A 184 -9.64 5.07 -13.09
C GLU A 184 -8.17 4.80 -12.73
N ILE A 185 -7.64 5.49 -11.73
CA ILE A 185 -6.33 5.18 -11.19
C ILE A 185 -6.53 4.41 -9.89
N SER A 186 -6.02 3.18 -9.87
CA SER A 186 -5.99 2.37 -8.66
C SER A 186 -5.06 3.06 -7.65
N GLU A 187 -5.63 3.55 -6.56
CA GLU A 187 -4.87 3.87 -5.37
C GLU A 187 -4.93 2.63 -4.50
N GLU A 188 -3.88 1.87 -4.49
CA GLU A 188 -3.67 0.95 -3.41
C GLU A 188 -3.33 1.82 -2.19
N ASP A 189 -4.34 2.15 -1.40
CA ASP A 189 -4.15 2.53 -0.02
C ASP A 189 -3.49 1.33 0.65
N VAL A 190 -2.16 1.31 0.66
CA VAL A 190 -1.43 0.46 1.58
C VAL A 190 -1.63 1.08 2.95
N ALA A 191 -2.81 0.84 3.51
CA ALA A 191 -2.88 0.75 4.95
C ALA A 191 -1.82 -0.30 5.32
N PRO A 192 -0.93 -0.05 6.30
CA PRO A 192 -0.18 -1.12 6.91
C PRO A 192 -1.21 -1.98 7.63
N SER A 193 -1.81 -2.93 6.89
CA SER A 193 -2.64 -3.94 7.50
C SER A 193 -1.70 -4.85 8.26
N GLY A 194 -1.76 -4.75 9.58
CA GLY A 194 -1.60 -5.95 10.34
C GLY A 194 -2.58 -6.97 9.76
N ASN A 195 -2.03 -8.07 9.27
CA ASN A 195 -2.67 -9.36 9.03
C ASN A 195 -4.17 -9.29 8.72
N ASP A 196 -4.55 -9.18 7.46
CA ASP A 196 -5.73 -9.81 6.87
C ASP A 196 -6.01 -9.17 5.51
N ILE A 197 -5.18 -9.51 4.52
CA ILE A 197 -5.62 -9.41 3.12
C ILE A 197 -6.09 -10.82 2.77
N PRO A 198 -7.36 -11.05 2.47
CA PRO A 198 -7.78 -12.28 1.83
C PRO A 198 -7.03 -12.38 0.50
N GLU A 199 -6.21 -13.40 0.36
CA GLU A 199 -5.55 -13.73 -0.89
C GLU A 199 -6.62 -13.92 -1.97
N TYR A 200 -6.76 -12.95 -2.85
CA TYR A 200 -7.63 -13.07 -4.01
C TYR A 200 -6.98 -14.11 -4.94
N LYS A 201 -7.48 -15.34 -4.88
CA LYS A 201 -7.18 -16.38 -5.87
C LYS A 201 -8.17 -16.21 -7.02
N PRO A 202 -7.74 -15.71 -8.19
CA PRO A 202 -8.62 -15.71 -9.35
C PRO A 202 -8.87 -17.18 -9.72
N GLU A 203 -10.10 -17.67 -9.47
CA GLU A 203 -10.56 -18.92 -10.08
C GLU A 203 -10.61 -18.70 -11.59
N ARG A 204 -9.61 -19.21 -12.30
CA ARG A 204 -9.68 -19.35 -13.75
C ARG A 204 -10.79 -20.36 -14.04
N LYS A 205 -11.94 -19.90 -14.48
CA LYS A 205 -12.91 -20.77 -15.17
C LYS A 205 -12.30 -21.15 -16.50
N ASP A 206 -11.79 -22.36 -16.56
CA ASP A 206 -11.34 -22.99 -17.81
C ASP A 206 -12.56 -23.32 -18.66
N ILE A 207 -12.72 -22.64 -19.78
CA ILE A 207 -13.77 -22.90 -20.78
C ILE A 207 -13.18 -23.63 -21.98
N THR A 208 -12.37 -24.67 -21.74
CA THR A 208 -11.90 -25.57 -22.83
C THR A 208 -12.75 -26.83 -22.83
N PRO A 209 -13.27 -27.29 -24.01
CA PRO A 209 -14.01 -28.54 -24.10
C PRO A 209 -13.10 -29.73 -23.81
N ASN A 210 -13.63 -30.69 -23.04
CA ASN A 210 -12.99 -31.91 -22.59
C ASN A 210 -12.34 -32.69 -23.72
N GLU A 211 -11.05 -32.95 -23.68
CA GLU A 211 -10.44 -34.15 -24.19
C GLU A 211 -9.68 -34.86 -23.08
N THR A 212 -10.02 -36.11 -22.90
CA THR A 212 -9.61 -37.06 -21.89
C THR A 212 -8.14 -37.42 -22.02
N THR A 213 -7.31 -37.19 -20.98
CA THR A 213 -6.18 -38.11 -20.66
C THR A 213 -5.67 -37.88 -19.22
N GLN A 214 -5.19 -38.94 -18.60
CA GLN A 214 -4.91 -39.23 -17.19
C GLN A 214 -3.84 -38.36 -16.51
N PRO A 215 -3.75 -38.39 -15.15
CA PRO A 215 -3.11 -37.36 -14.33
C PRO A 215 -1.61 -37.57 -14.18
N ALA A 216 -0.84 -36.55 -14.41
CA ALA A 216 0.54 -36.42 -13.93
C ALA A 216 0.53 -35.56 -12.65
N GLN A 217 1.11 -36.09 -11.61
CA GLN A 217 1.35 -35.43 -10.35
C GLN A 217 2.17 -34.15 -10.54
N HIS A 218 1.67 -33.04 -10.05
CA HIS A 218 2.41 -31.79 -9.99
C HIS A 218 2.59 -31.42 -8.52
N ASP A 219 3.86 -31.36 -8.14
CA ASP A 219 4.33 -30.89 -6.85
C ASP A 219 3.89 -29.43 -6.62
N GLN A 220 3.27 -29.19 -5.47
CA GLN A 220 2.92 -27.87 -4.99
C GLN A 220 4.19 -27.17 -4.49
N GLU A 221 4.68 -26.16 -5.19
CA GLU A 221 5.62 -25.20 -4.61
C GLU A 221 4.89 -24.36 -3.55
N VAL A 222 5.20 -24.67 -2.31
CA VAL A 222 4.82 -23.91 -1.12
C VAL A 222 5.68 -22.65 -1.09
N VAL A 223 5.07 -21.48 -1.26
CA VAL A 223 5.73 -20.19 -1.00
C VAL A 223 6.03 -20.12 0.50
N GLN A 224 7.29 -20.35 0.84
CA GLN A 224 7.77 -20.38 2.21
C GLN A 224 7.97 -18.95 2.74
N ASP A 225 7.48 -18.68 3.96
CA ASP A 225 7.82 -17.47 4.73
C ASP A 225 9.26 -17.63 5.27
N PRO A 226 10.25 -16.83 4.81
CA PRO A 226 11.66 -17.00 5.17
C PRO A 226 11.92 -16.94 6.70
N ILE A 227 11.11 -16.16 7.43
CA ILE A 227 11.24 -16.05 8.89
C ILE A 227 10.68 -17.29 9.58
N LYS A 228 9.60 -17.85 9.07
CA LYS A 228 9.00 -19.09 9.58
C LYS A 228 9.94 -20.25 9.32
N ASP A 229 10.46 -20.35 8.12
CA ASP A 229 11.43 -21.40 7.75
C ASP A 229 12.70 -21.34 8.59
N ALA A 230 13.25 -20.15 8.82
CA ALA A 230 14.41 -19.97 9.69
C ALA A 230 14.10 -20.40 11.15
N LYS A 231 12.90 -20.11 11.66
CA LYS A 231 12.47 -20.55 12.99
C LYS A 231 12.26 -22.07 13.07
N ASP A 232 11.69 -22.66 12.05
CA ASP A 232 11.47 -24.11 11.99
C ASP A 232 12.81 -24.85 11.88
N GLN A 233 13.76 -24.38 11.09
CA GLN A 233 15.14 -24.87 11.03
C GLN A 233 15.83 -24.75 12.40
N MET A 234 15.66 -23.63 13.08
CA MET A 234 16.23 -23.41 14.41
C MET A 234 15.66 -24.41 15.43
N GLN A 235 14.37 -24.77 15.36
CA GLN A 235 13.79 -25.79 16.24
C GLN A 235 14.40 -27.17 15.99
N MET A 236 14.63 -27.55 14.72
CA MET A 236 15.29 -28.80 14.38
C MET A 236 16.74 -28.85 14.91
N LYS A 237 17.49 -27.77 14.77
CA LYS A 237 18.88 -27.68 15.24
C LYS A 237 19.00 -27.65 16.77
N PHE A 238 18.01 -27.10 17.48
CA PHE A 238 17.95 -27.24 18.93
C PHE A 238 17.82 -28.73 19.37
N ALA A 239 17.03 -29.50 18.64
CA ALA A 239 16.93 -30.93 18.90
C ALA A 239 18.26 -31.65 18.64
N SER A 240 18.97 -31.34 17.57
CA SER A 240 20.30 -31.89 17.24
C SER A 240 21.37 -31.52 18.27
N LEU A 241 21.28 -30.34 18.90
CA LEU A 241 22.18 -29.89 19.96
C LEU A 241 21.77 -30.39 21.35
N GLY A 242 20.68 -31.17 21.49
CA GLY A 242 20.17 -31.65 22.76
C GLY A 242 19.59 -30.55 23.67
N ILE A 243 19.22 -29.41 23.12
CA ILE A 243 18.71 -28.26 23.87
C ILE A 243 17.18 -28.31 23.90
N GLU A 244 16.63 -28.77 25.01
CA GLU A 244 15.21 -28.90 25.22
C GLU A 244 14.65 -27.87 26.23
N GLY A 245 13.38 -27.51 26.07
CA GLY A 245 12.70 -26.57 26.95
C GLY A 245 12.91 -25.10 26.62
N LYS A 246 11.91 -24.27 26.96
CA LYS A 246 11.86 -22.84 26.59
C LYS A 246 12.98 -22.04 27.25
N GLU A 247 13.34 -22.36 28.48
CA GLU A 247 14.37 -21.65 29.24
C GLU A 247 15.77 -21.92 28.68
N ALA A 248 16.11 -23.18 28.35
CA ALA A 248 17.39 -23.56 27.77
C ALA A 248 17.58 -22.95 26.38
N LYS A 249 16.56 -22.99 25.54
CA LYS A 249 16.54 -22.32 24.21
C LYS A 249 16.73 -20.81 24.34
N GLY A 250 16.06 -20.16 25.31
CA GLY A 250 16.22 -18.74 25.59
C GLY A 250 17.62 -18.37 26.07
N ALA A 251 18.23 -19.18 26.95
CA ALA A 251 19.59 -18.99 27.43
C ALA A 251 20.62 -19.15 26.30
N TYR A 252 20.43 -20.10 25.39
CA TYR A 252 21.26 -20.33 24.22
C TYR A 252 21.23 -19.12 23.27
N ILE A 253 20.03 -18.60 22.94
CA ILE A 253 19.87 -17.44 22.09
C ILE A 253 20.55 -16.22 22.71
N LYS A 254 20.35 -15.98 24.00
CA LYS A 254 20.96 -14.86 24.73
C LYS A 254 22.49 -14.94 24.78
N LYS A 255 23.04 -16.15 24.83
CA LYS A 255 24.50 -16.37 24.81
C LYS A 255 25.10 -16.10 23.44
N ASN A 256 24.48 -16.58 22.37
CA ASN A 256 25.03 -16.55 21.01
C ASN A 256 24.56 -15.36 20.17
N ALA A 257 23.48 -14.67 20.57
CA ALA A 257 22.96 -13.45 19.93
C ALA A 257 22.48 -12.44 20.98
N PRO A 258 23.39 -11.85 21.79
CA PRO A 258 23.03 -10.97 22.92
C PRO A 258 22.33 -9.67 22.48
N ASN A 259 22.52 -9.24 21.24
CA ASN A 259 21.94 -8.02 20.66
C ASN A 259 20.76 -8.32 19.73
N ALA A 260 20.19 -9.52 19.77
CA ALA A 260 19.03 -9.83 18.93
C ALA A 260 17.81 -9.00 19.34
N SER A 261 17.12 -8.43 18.37
CA SER A 261 15.86 -7.71 18.56
C SER A 261 14.74 -8.69 18.99
N ASN A 262 13.69 -8.17 19.60
CA ASN A 262 12.51 -8.96 19.93
C ASN A 262 11.27 -8.36 19.24
N PRO A 263 10.73 -9.02 18.22
CA PRO A 263 11.14 -10.29 17.56
C PRO A 263 12.46 -10.15 16.76
N PRO A 264 13.23 -11.25 16.60
CA PRO A 264 14.47 -11.24 15.84
C PRO A 264 14.23 -11.05 14.34
N THR A 265 15.16 -10.34 13.68
CA THR A 265 15.13 -10.17 12.23
C THR A 265 15.59 -11.44 11.50
N LEU A 266 15.25 -11.60 10.21
CA LEU A 266 15.70 -12.72 9.40
C LEU A 266 17.24 -12.87 9.43
N GLN A 267 17.97 -11.78 9.26
CA GLN A 267 19.44 -11.76 9.30
C GLN A 267 20.00 -12.25 10.64
N GLN A 268 19.34 -11.92 11.76
CA GLN A 268 19.74 -12.39 13.08
C GLN A 268 19.45 -13.89 13.27
N LEU A 269 18.34 -14.39 12.72
CA LEU A 269 18.03 -15.82 12.72
C LEU A 269 19.02 -16.61 11.85
N GLU A 270 19.36 -16.14 10.66
CA GLU A 270 20.36 -16.76 9.79
C GLU A 270 21.75 -16.79 10.42
N GLY A 271 22.14 -15.70 11.11
CA GLY A 271 23.39 -15.67 11.87
C GLY A 271 23.42 -16.72 12.97
N LEU A 272 22.31 -16.90 13.70
CA LEU A 272 22.19 -17.89 14.76
C LEU A 272 22.21 -19.32 14.21
N LEU A 273 21.55 -19.57 13.07
CA LEU A 273 21.55 -20.86 12.38
C LEU A 273 22.96 -21.29 11.97
N LYS A 274 23.80 -20.37 11.46
CA LYS A 274 25.20 -20.63 11.14
C LYS A 274 26.02 -21.04 12.36
N ILE A 275 25.82 -20.37 13.51
CA ILE A 275 26.49 -20.73 14.75
C ILE A 275 26.08 -22.14 15.20
N MET A 276 24.78 -22.48 15.08
CA MET A 276 24.29 -23.81 15.41
C MET A 276 24.87 -24.89 14.50
N ASP A 277 25.04 -24.60 13.19
CA ASP A 277 25.68 -25.53 12.24
C ASP A 277 27.11 -25.85 12.65
N LEU A 278 27.92 -24.85 12.94
CA LEU A 278 29.31 -25.03 13.38
C LEU A 278 29.38 -25.89 14.64
N GLN A 279 28.50 -25.68 15.61
CA GLN A 279 28.48 -26.47 16.85
C GLN A 279 28.03 -27.92 16.65
N ILE A 280 27.10 -28.16 15.69
CA ILE A 280 26.69 -29.51 15.31
C ILE A 280 27.84 -30.23 14.60
N GLU A 281 28.57 -29.55 13.72
CA GLU A 281 29.75 -30.09 13.04
C GLU A 281 30.87 -30.45 14.04
N GLU A 282 31.12 -29.58 15.03
CA GLU A 282 32.10 -29.84 16.10
C GLU A 282 31.70 -31.07 16.93
N MET A 283 30.43 -31.22 17.28
CA MET A 283 29.95 -32.41 18.03
C MET A 283 30.10 -33.69 17.20
N ASN A 284 29.78 -33.68 15.92
CA ASN A 284 29.90 -34.84 15.05
C ASN A 284 31.36 -35.21 14.76
N SER A 285 32.29 -34.26 14.73
CA SER A 285 33.73 -34.54 14.56
C SER A 285 34.37 -35.13 15.79
N THR A 286 33.91 -34.74 16.99
CA THR A 286 34.41 -35.30 18.25
C THR A 286 33.87 -36.70 18.53
N GLU A 287 32.71 -37.10 18.01
CA GLU A 287 32.19 -38.47 18.07
C GLU A 287 32.94 -39.43 17.15
N ASN A 288 33.49 -38.94 16.02
CA ASN A 288 34.27 -39.79 15.09
C ASN A 288 35.72 -40.05 15.53
N ASP A 289 36.31 -39.16 16.32
CA ASP A 289 37.69 -39.33 16.86
C ASP A 289 37.75 -40.23 18.09
N GLY A 290 36.62 -40.67 18.60
CA GLY A 290 36.54 -41.57 19.78
C GLY A 290 36.38 -43.06 19.46
N LEU A 291 36.52 -43.48 18.19
CA LEU A 291 36.33 -44.86 17.73
C LEU A 291 37.57 -45.43 16.99
N GLU A 292 38.79 -45.01 17.37
CA GLU A 292 40.02 -45.72 17.02
C GLU A 292 40.68 -46.36 18.24
#